data_d2884819cd91592b699aef9fdd23f67c
#
_entry.id   d2884819cd91592b699aef9fdd23f67c
#
_cell.length_a   1.000
_cell.length_b   1.000
_cell.length_c   1.000
_cell.angle_alpha   90.00
_cell.angle_beta   90.00
_cell.angle_gamma   90.00
#
_symmetry.space_group_name_H-M   'P 1'
#
loop_
_entity.id
_entity.type
_entity.pdbx_description
1 polymer ?
#
loop_
_entity_poly.entity_id
_entity_poly.type
_entity_poly.pdbx_seq_one_letter_code
_entity_poly.pdbx_strand_id
1 'polypeptide(L)'
;MLRPAANDDFEGALDTRWTRTCPGGGTLETAESALRLVLSGAAPGRYSDAQIDDYSGLRLRRFPWRPPLRMEVRARASHPVLPAGDTATDAPQRALQGTAGFGFWNYPLTAAGGIPRLPDAVWFFAASPPSNMALVPGSPGNGWKAQVVHAHRPGALLVGLPAAGAVGWARLTGREAAAARWIQRLTGTHEVVLGAELTEWHEYALEWRAEEARFWVDGTLVLTAPDPPRGPLGFVAWIDNQYAVATPRGALRFGTLASGREWLALDWLRITPLES
;
A
#
# COMPACT_ATOMS: atom_id res chain seq x y z
N MET A 1 19.28 4.06 16.88
CA MET A 1 19.76 5.24 16.14
C MET A 1 18.63 5.59 15.17
N LEU A 2 17.97 6.74 15.36
CA LEU A 2 16.95 7.21 14.42
C LEU A 2 17.68 7.57 13.11
N ARG A 3 17.12 7.17 11.96
CA ARG A 3 17.63 7.67 10.68
C ARG A 3 17.40 9.19 10.61
N PRO A 4 18.34 9.95 10.06
CA PRO A 4 18.10 11.34 9.75
C PRO A 4 16.94 11.44 8.75
N ALA A 5 16.29 12.60 8.71
CA ALA A 5 15.24 12.92 7.74
C ALA A 5 15.64 12.48 6.33
N ALA A 6 14.68 12.04 5.54
CA ALA A 6 14.86 11.80 4.12
C ALA A 6 14.30 12.98 3.34
N ASN A 7 15.06 13.47 2.37
CA ASN A 7 14.61 14.48 1.43
C ASN A 7 15.24 14.13 0.07
N ASP A 8 14.41 13.91 -0.93
CA ASP A 8 14.85 13.60 -2.29
C ASP A 8 13.89 14.28 -3.27
N ASP A 9 14.42 15.08 -4.16
CA ASP A 9 13.71 15.75 -5.26
C ASP A 9 13.89 15.03 -6.60
N PHE A 10 14.62 13.92 -6.59
CA PHE A 10 14.86 13.05 -7.74
C PHE A 10 15.47 13.74 -8.99
N GLU A 11 16.04 14.93 -8.84
CA GLU A 11 16.64 15.68 -9.95
C GLU A 11 17.98 15.13 -10.43
N GLY A 12 18.55 14.15 -9.73
CA GLY A 12 19.86 13.62 -10.02
C GLY A 12 19.94 12.09 -9.99
N ALA A 13 21.12 11.61 -9.60
CA ALA A 13 21.27 10.20 -9.31
C ALA A 13 20.48 9.85 -8.04
N LEU A 14 19.76 8.74 -8.08
CA LEU A 14 18.99 8.27 -6.94
C LEU A 14 19.88 8.13 -5.68
N ASP A 15 19.44 8.70 -4.56
CA ASP A 15 20.17 8.62 -3.28
C ASP A 15 20.46 7.15 -2.92
N THR A 16 21.65 6.90 -2.39
CA THR A 16 22.14 5.56 -2.02
C THR A 16 21.30 4.88 -0.91
N ARG A 17 20.44 5.63 -0.24
CA ARG A 17 19.46 5.05 0.71
C ARG A 17 18.42 4.18 0.02
N TRP A 18 18.11 4.46 -1.26
CA TRP A 18 17.09 3.75 -2.00
C TRP A 18 17.63 2.49 -2.65
N THR A 19 17.07 1.37 -2.27
CA THR A 19 17.25 0.10 -2.98
C THR A 19 16.24 0.06 -4.12
N ARG A 20 16.72 -0.33 -5.30
CA ARG A 20 15.90 -0.51 -6.50
C ARG A 20 15.50 -1.99 -6.62
N THR A 21 14.22 -2.24 -6.83
CA THR A 21 13.71 -3.59 -7.09
C THR A 21 12.85 -3.54 -8.35
N CYS A 22 13.33 -4.16 -9.43
CA CYS A 22 12.69 -4.07 -10.75
C CYS A 22 12.63 -5.44 -11.45
N PRO A 23 11.93 -6.45 -10.90
CA PRO A 23 11.75 -7.72 -11.59
C PRO A 23 10.78 -7.59 -12.78
N GLY A 24 10.88 -8.54 -13.69
CA GLY A 24 9.99 -8.61 -14.84
C GLY A 24 10.20 -7.46 -15.83
N GLY A 25 9.16 -6.71 -16.10
CA GLY A 25 9.18 -5.53 -16.98
C GLY A 25 9.32 -4.20 -16.25
N GLY A 26 9.73 -4.21 -14.98
CA GLY A 26 9.89 -3.00 -14.17
C GLY A 26 11.17 -2.23 -14.51
N THR A 27 11.09 -0.90 -14.53
CA THR A 27 12.24 0.00 -14.70
C THR A 27 12.06 1.27 -13.87
N LEU A 28 13.18 1.95 -13.58
CA LEU A 28 13.18 3.29 -13.01
C LEU A 28 13.71 4.27 -14.06
N GLU A 29 12.98 5.35 -14.26
CA GLU A 29 13.33 6.40 -15.23
C GLU A 29 13.26 7.76 -14.53
N THR A 30 14.12 8.69 -14.92
CA THR A 30 13.98 10.10 -14.57
C THR A 30 13.41 10.83 -15.78
N ALA A 31 12.27 11.47 -15.63
CA ALA A 31 11.64 12.23 -16.69
C ALA A 31 10.89 13.43 -16.09
N GLU A 32 11.02 14.61 -16.72
CA GLU A 32 10.36 15.84 -16.25
C GLU A 32 10.72 16.20 -14.80
N SER A 33 12.00 15.99 -14.41
CA SER A 33 12.52 16.19 -13.05
C SER A 33 11.82 15.32 -11.99
N ALA A 34 11.24 14.18 -12.37
CA ALA A 34 10.56 13.26 -11.47
C ALA A 34 11.09 11.83 -11.66
N LEU A 35 11.10 11.05 -10.59
CA LEU A 35 11.35 9.62 -10.64
C LEU A 35 10.07 8.91 -11.10
N ARG A 36 10.15 8.17 -12.19
CA ARG A 36 9.09 7.28 -12.66
C ARG A 36 9.42 5.83 -12.35
N LEU A 37 8.53 5.18 -11.62
CA LEU A 37 8.48 3.74 -11.44
C LEU A 37 7.64 3.19 -12.58
N VAL A 38 8.22 2.42 -13.51
CA VAL A 38 7.58 2.09 -14.79
C VAL A 38 7.42 0.59 -14.94
N LEU A 39 6.23 0.16 -15.34
CA LEU A 39 5.98 -1.17 -15.89
C LEU A 39 5.86 -1.08 -17.41
N SER A 40 6.40 -2.05 -18.12
CA SER A 40 6.28 -2.15 -19.57
C SER A 40 6.03 -3.58 -20.00
N GLY A 41 4.85 -3.85 -20.59
CA GLY A 41 4.51 -5.15 -21.15
C GLY A 41 4.42 -6.25 -20.10
N ALA A 42 3.86 -5.96 -18.92
CA ALA A 42 3.62 -6.98 -17.91
C ALA A 42 2.60 -8.02 -18.41
N ALA A 43 2.79 -9.28 -18.05
CA ALA A 43 1.97 -10.39 -18.54
C ALA A 43 1.39 -11.20 -17.36
N PRO A 44 0.20 -11.79 -17.54
CA PRO A 44 -0.35 -12.72 -16.57
C PRO A 44 0.60 -13.91 -16.32
N GLY A 45 0.68 -14.36 -15.08
CA GLY A 45 1.58 -15.45 -14.66
C GLY A 45 3.04 -15.02 -14.44
N ARG A 46 3.40 -13.78 -14.78
CA ARG A 46 4.75 -13.22 -14.53
C ARG A 46 4.66 -11.96 -13.67
N TYR A 47 5.32 -12.01 -12.53
CA TYR A 47 5.44 -10.84 -11.66
C TYR A 47 6.34 -9.77 -12.29
N SER A 48 5.85 -8.55 -12.32
CA SER A 48 6.57 -7.36 -12.76
C SER A 48 6.35 -6.27 -11.71
N ASP A 49 7.42 -5.60 -11.31
CA ASP A 49 7.42 -4.57 -10.28
C ASP A 49 8.48 -3.53 -10.58
N ALA A 50 8.20 -2.29 -10.27
CA ALA A 50 9.17 -1.22 -10.22
C ALA A 50 9.03 -0.53 -8.85
N GLN A 51 10.08 -0.61 -8.03
CA GLN A 51 10.04 -0.20 -6.63
C GLN A 51 11.31 0.49 -6.21
N ILE A 52 11.17 1.48 -5.33
CA ILE A 52 12.23 1.94 -4.45
C ILE A 52 11.84 1.69 -2.99
N ASP A 53 12.80 1.30 -2.17
CA ASP A 53 12.63 1.13 -0.74
C ASP A 53 13.91 1.46 0.04
N ASP A 54 13.80 1.67 1.33
CA ASP A 54 14.95 2.01 2.19
C ASP A 54 15.33 0.92 3.18
N TYR A 55 14.84 -0.31 2.98
CA TYR A 55 15.05 -1.42 3.91
C TYR A 55 15.65 -2.68 3.27
N SER A 56 15.45 -2.93 1.97
CA SER A 56 15.91 -4.18 1.32
C SER A 56 17.43 -4.28 1.26
N GLY A 57 18.14 -3.17 1.11
CA GLY A 57 19.62 -3.11 1.16
C GLY A 57 20.20 -3.21 2.57
N LEU A 58 19.39 -3.17 3.62
CA LEU A 58 19.87 -3.24 4.99
C LEU A 58 20.05 -4.68 5.45
N ARG A 59 21.16 -4.95 6.16
CA ARG A 59 21.40 -6.26 6.78
C ARG A 59 20.24 -6.61 7.72
N LEU A 60 19.68 -7.82 7.58
CA LEU A 60 18.52 -8.31 8.32
C LEU A 60 17.22 -7.52 8.09
N ARG A 61 17.12 -6.77 6.99
CA ARG A 61 15.94 -5.93 6.68
C ARG A 61 15.48 -5.14 7.89
N ARG A 62 16.36 -4.35 8.47
CA ARG A 62 16.04 -3.47 9.60
C ARG A 62 15.20 -2.31 9.08
N PHE A 63 13.92 -2.32 9.41
CA PHE A 63 13.03 -1.21 9.08
C PHE A 63 13.42 0.05 9.87
N PRO A 64 13.66 1.18 9.17
CA PRO A 64 14.26 2.34 9.82
C PRO A 64 13.31 3.26 10.56
N TRP A 65 11.99 3.22 10.27
CA TRP A 65 11.07 4.25 10.71
C TRP A 65 10.18 3.82 11.87
N ARG A 66 9.97 4.75 12.78
CA ARG A 66 9.01 4.67 13.90
C ARG A 66 8.31 6.01 14.05
N PRO A 67 7.06 6.03 14.56
CA PRO A 67 6.40 7.29 14.92
C PRO A 67 7.14 7.96 16.10
N PRO A 68 7.04 9.29 16.27
CA PRO A 68 6.28 10.20 15.43
C PRO A 68 7.09 10.71 14.21
N LEU A 69 6.48 10.76 13.05
CA LEU A 69 7.07 11.31 11.84
C LEU A 69 6.00 11.87 10.88
N ARG A 70 6.44 12.70 9.93
CA ARG A 70 5.66 13.17 8.80
C ARG A 70 6.31 12.75 7.50
N MET A 71 5.53 12.22 6.57
CA MET A 71 5.90 11.96 5.20
C MET A 71 5.10 12.89 4.29
N GLU A 72 5.77 13.44 3.31
CA GLU A 72 5.15 14.26 2.27
C GLU A 72 5.70 13.79 0.91
N VAL A 73 4.81 13.61 -0.05
CA VAL A 73 5.14 13.13 -1.41
C VAL A 73 4.29 13.90 -2.40
N ARG A 74 4.90 14.41 -3.48
CA ARG A 74 4.17 14.88 -4.64
C ARG A 74 4.23 13.83 -5.72
N ALA A 75 3.05 13.32 -6.11
CA ALA A 75 2.96 12.15 -6.98
C ALA A 75 1.82 12.25 -7.97
N ARG A 76 1.97 11.55 -9.11
CA ARG A 76 0.91 11.25 -10.08
C ARG A 76 1.17 9.92 -10.78
N ALA A 77 0.18 9.40 -11.49
CA ALA A 77 0.33 8.19 -12.30
C ALA A 77 -0.01 8.44 -13.77
N SER A 78 0.36 7.48 -14.61
CA SER A 78 0.09 7.53 -16.06
C SER A 78 -1.38 7.35 -16.42
N HIS A 79 -2.12 6.66 -15.58
CA HIS A 79 -3.51 6.27 -15.82
C HIS A 79 -4.34 6.49 -14.58
N PRO A 80 -5.65 6.72 -14.71
CA PRO A 80 -6.56 6.79 -13.57
C PRO A 80 -6.67 5.42 -12.88
N VAL A 81 -7.08 5.44 -11.63
CA VAL A 81 -7.57 4.24 -10.94
C VAL A 81 -9.06 4.13 -11.21
N LEU A 82 -9.54 2.93 -11.55
CA LEU A 82 -10.98 2.73 -11.73
C LEU A 82 -11.75 3.13 -10.47
N PRO A 83 -12.97 3.65 -10.64
CA PRO A 83 -13.82 4.00 -9.50
C PRO A 83 -13.91 2.85 -8.50
N ALA A 84 -13.87 3.20 -7.24
CA ALA A 84 -13.91 2.22 -6.17
C ALA A 84 -15.21 1.39 -6.24
N GLY A 85 -15.04 0.05 -6.22
CA GLY A 85 -16.16 -0.88 -6.40
C GLY A 85 -16.44 -1.27 -7.84
N ASP A 86 -15.85 -0.63 -8.83
CA ASP A 86 -15.93 -1.08 -10.22
C ASP A 86 -15.23 -2.44 -10.37
N THR A 87 -15.84 -3.33 -11.12
CA THR A 87 -15.33 -4.69 -11.38
C THR A 87 -14.97 -4.89 -12.85
N ALA A 88 -15.07 -3.85 -13.68
CA ALA A 88 -14.77 -3.92 -15.09
C ALA A 88 -13.30 -4.31 -15.30
N THR A 89 -13.09 -5.49 -15.85
CA THR A 89 -11.75 -6.02 -16.19
C THR A 89 -11.35 -5.73 -17.64
N ASP A 90 -12.25 -5.12 -18.42
CA ASP A 90 -12.16 -5.09 -19.87
C ASP A 90 -11.43 -3.86 -20.43
N ALA A 91 -10.79 -3.05 -19.60
CA ALA A 91 -10.10 -1.85 -20.05
C ALA A 91 -8.63 -1.79 -19.60
N PRO A 92 -7.78 -2.79 -19.92
CA PRO A 92 -6.38 -2.82 -19.48
C PRO A 92 -5.53 -1.64 -19.98
N GLN A 93 -6.03 -0.83 -20.89
CA GLN A 93 -5.33 0.32 -21.45
C GLN A 93 -5.87 1.69 -20.96
N ARG A 94 -6.90 1.70 -20.12
CA ARG A 94 -7.57 2.94 -19.68
C ARG A 94 -7.41 3.24 -18.20
N ALA A 95 -6.88 2.32 -17.43
CA ALA A 95 -6.66 2.47 -15.99
C ALA A 95 -5.42 1.70 -15.56
N LEU A 96 -4.81 2.10 -14.44
CA LEU A 96 -3.73 1.35 -13.81
C LEU A 96 -4.14 -0.10 -13.59
N GLN A 97 -3.21 -1.03 -13.87
CA GLN A 97 -3.40 -2.46 -13.64
C GLN A 97 -2.52 -2.91 -12.47
N GLY A 98 -3.08 -3.77 -11.59
CA GLY A 98 -2.35 -4.25 -10.43
C GLY A 98 -2.43 -3.31 -9.23
N THR A 99 -1.29 -3.04 -8.59
CA THR A 99 -1.22 -2.15 -7.44
C THR A 99 -0.13 -1.09 -7.60
N ALA A 100 -0.34 0.05 -6.95
CA ALA A 100 0.65 1.12 -6.87
C ALA A 100 0.49 1.88 -5.55
N GLY A 101 1.54 2.55 -5.11
CA GLY A 101 1.42 3.39 -3.93
C GLY A 101 2.75 3.80 -3.33
N PHE A 102 2.67 4.42 -2.16
CA PHE A 102 3.82 4.84 -1.36
C PHE A 102 3.45 4.99 0.11
N GLY A 103 4.42 4.73 0.98
CA GLY A 103 4.25 4.85 2.42
C GLY A 103 5.12 3.86 3.20
N PHE A 104 4.63 3.40 4.33
CA PHE A 104 5.42 2.57 5.25
C PHE A 104 4.78 1.19 5.44
N TRP A 105 5.60 0.15 5.42
CA TRP A 105 5.17 -1.22 5.67
C TRP A 105 6.29 -2.11 6.26
N ASN A 106 5.93 -3.31 6.73
CA ASN A 106 6.88 -4.25 7.31
C ASN A 106 7.28 -5.40 6.38
N TYR A 107 6.90 -5.37 5.10
CA TYR A 107 7.15 -6.42 4.11
C TYR A 107 6.89 -7.84 4.67
N PRO A 108 5.65 -8.27 4.84
CA PRO A 108 5.30 -9.50 5.56
C PRO A 108 5.78 -10.79 4.88
N LEU A 109 6.02 -10.77 3.57
CA LEU A 109 6.45 -11.92 2.77
C LEU A 109 7.97 -11.99 2.64
N THR A 110 8.70 -12.14 3.73
CA THR A 110 10.15 -12.31 3.65
C THR A 110 10.50 -13.74 3.22
N ALA A 111 10.83 -13.94 1.95
CA ALA A 111 11.42 -15.18 1.42
C ALA A 111 12.82 -15.51 2.02
N ALA A 112 13.35 -14.70 2.90
CA ALA A 112 14.69 -14.81 3.47
C ALA A 112 14.71 -15.45 4.86
N GLY A 113 14.01 -16.60 5.05
CA GLY A 113 14.17 -17.43 6.25
C GLY A 113 13.66 -16.82 7.57
N GLY A 114 12.90 -15.73 7.52
CA GLY A 114 12.27 -15.11 8.67
C GLY A 114 10.87 -15.68 8.94
N ILE A 115 10.43 -15.60 10.19
CA ILE A 115 9.06 -15.93 10.57
C ILE A 115 8.12 -14.99 9.80
N PRO A 116 7.10 -15.51 9.06
CA PRO A 116 6.12 -14.66 8.40
C PRO A 116 5.49 -13.69 9.40
N ARG A 117 5.55 -12.41 9.11
CA ARG A 117 4.92 -11.38 9.93
C ARG A 117 3.55 -11.05 9.35
N LEU A 118 2.62 -10.71 10.22
CA LEU A 118 1.36 -10.13 9.79
C LEU A 118 1.61 -8.73 9.21
N PRO A 119 0.82 -8.29 8.21
CA PRO A 119 1.04 -7.01 7.56
C PRO A 119 0.72 -5.84 8.49
N ASP A 120 1.68 -4.94 8.60
CA ASP A 120 1.51 -3.60 9.15
C ASP A 120 1.84 -2.58 8.06
N ALA A 121 0.97 -1.63 7.83
CA ALA A 121 1.17 -0.58 6.85
C ALA A 121 0.49 0.73 7.22
N VAL A 122 1.09 1.83 6.77
CA VAL A 122 0.54 3.20 6.83
C VAL A 122 0.89 3.85 5.50
N TRP A 123 -0.02 3.89 4.55
CA TRP A 123 0.29 4.20 3.15
C TRP A 123 -0.87 4.80 2.34
N PHE A 124 -0.54 5.35 1.19
CA PHE A 124 -1.45 5.58 0.09
C PHE A 124 -1.34 4.41 -0.88
N PHE A 125 -2.46 3.81 -1.25
CA PHE A 125 -2.50 2.52 -1.94
C PHE A 125 -3.57 2.50 -3.03
N ALA A 126 -3.17 2.18 -4.24
CA ALA A 126 -4.06 1.92 -5.37
C ALA A 126 -4.14 0.42 -5.65
N ALA A 127 -5.34 -0.06 -5.93
CA ALA A 127 -5.56 -1.41 -6.42
C ALA A 127 -6.62 -1.41 -7.51
N SER A 128 -6.32 -2.07 -8.63
CA SER A 128 -7.25 -2.24 -9.74
C SER A 128 -8.07 -3.55 -9.62
N PRO A 129 -9.23 -3.66 -10.26
CA PRO A 129 -9.88 -4.94 -10.45
C PRO A 129 -8.94 -5.96 -11.14
N PRO A 130 -9.03 -7.26 -10.82
CA PRO A 130 -9.96 -7.92 -9.93
C PRO A 130 -9.60 -7.87 -8.45
N SER A 131 -8.65 -7.01 -8.04
CA SER A 131 -8.35 -6.83 -6.61
C SER A 131 -9.62 -6.53 -5.83
N ASN A 132 -9.78 -7.24 -4.73
CA ASN A 132 -10.85 -7.01 -3.79
C ASN A 132 -10.37 -7.31 -2.37
N MET A 133 -9.77 -6.32 -1.74
CA MET A 133 -9.37 -6.37 -0.34
C MET A 133 -10.33 -5.51 0.48
N ALA A 134 -11.60 -5.94 0.55
CA ALA A 134 -12.64 -5.27 1.35
C ALA A 134 -12.40 -5.55 2.85
N LEU A 135 -11.32 -5.01 3.40
CA LEU A 135 -10.92 -5.22 4.80
C LEU A 135 -11.80 -4.42 5.78
N VAL A 136 -12.40 -3.34 5.30
CA VAL A 136 -13.30 -2.49 6.08
C VAL A 136 -14.73 -2.65 5.56
N PRO A 137 -15.72 -3.03 6.40
CA PRO A 137 -17.11 -3.14 5.98
C PRO A 137 -17.65 -1.84 5.39
N GLY A 138 -18.21 -1.92 4.19
CA GLY A 138 -18.75 -0.76 3.47
C GLY A 138 -17.71 0.01 2.66
N SER A 139 -16.42 -0.33 2.77
CA SER A 139 -15.37 0.20 1.90
C SER A 139 -15.19 -0.71 0.68
N PRO A 140 -15.07 -0.15 -0.53
CA PRO A 140 -14.76 -0.92 -1.72
C PRO A 140 -13.42 -1.64 -1.60
N GLY A 141 -13.30 -2.81 -2.23
CA GLY A 141 -12.09 -3.63 -2.18
C GLY A 141 -10.94 -3.17 -3.09
N ASN A 142 -11.17 -2.19 -3.94
CA ASN A 142 -10.25 -1.60 -4.91
C ASN A 142 -10.36 -0.07 -4.90
N GLY A 143 -9.60 0.61 -5.74
CA GLY A 143 -9.58 2.07 -5.85
C GLY A 143 -8.30 2.69 -5.29
N TRP A 144 -8.22 4.02 -5.30
CA TRP A 144 -7.16 4.81 -4.69
C TRP A 144 -7.52 5.16 -3.24
N LYS A 145 -6.67 4.85 -2.28
CA LYS A 145 -7.00 4.91 -0.85
C LYS A 145 -5.88 5.48 0.00
N ALA A 146 -6.25 6.14 1.09
CA ALA A 146 -5.42 6.26 2.29
C ALA A 146 -5.77 5.09 3.21
N GLN A 147 -4.78 4.38 3.75
CA GLN A 147 -5.02 3.15 4.49
C GLN A 147 -4.01 2.94 5.62
N VAL A 148 -4.51 2.46 6.75
CA VAL A 148 -3.73 1.88 7.85
C VAL A 148 -4.11 0.41 7.99
N VAL A 149 -3.11 -0.46 8.10
CA VAL A 149 -3.25 -1.87 8.45
C VAL A 149 -2.39 -2.15 9.67
N HIS A 150 -2.99 -2.66 10.76
CA HIS A 150 -2.28 -3.01 11.99
C HIS A 150 -2.66 -4.44 12.41
N ALA A 151 -2.12 -5.43 11.70
CA ALA A 151 -2.49 -6.83 11.92
C ALA A 151 -1.77 -7.48 13.12
N HIS A 152 -0.79 -6.82 13.73
CA HIS A 152 -0.08 -7.30 14.92
C HIS A 152 -0.76 -6.98 16.25
N ARG A 153 -2.01 -6.57 16.26
CA ARG A 153 -2.75 -6.35 17.50
C ARG A 153 -2.78 -7.63 18.35
N PRO A 154 -2.66 -7.51 19.68
CA PRO A 154 -2.84 -8.65 20.58
C PRO A 154 -4.18 -9.35 20.27
N GLY A 155 -4.13 -10.63 19.92
CA GLY A 155 -5.30 -11.40 19.53
C GLY A 155 -5.48 -11.66 18.03
N ALA A 156 -4.85 -10.90 17.13
CA ALA A 156 -4.96 -11.15 15.69
C ALA A 156 -4.39 -12.52 15.28
N LEU A 157 -3.33 -12.99 15.94
CA LEU A 157 -2.75 -14.32 15.71
C LEU A 157 -3.65 -15.47 16.17
N LEU A 158 -4.52 -15.24 17.18
CA LEU A 158 -5.46 -16.23 17.68
C LEU A 158 -6.67 -16.43 16.77
N VAL A 159 -6.77 -15.61 15.70
CA VAL A 159 -7.95 -15.51 14.83
C VAL A 159 -7.79 -16.26 13.52
N GLY A 160 -6.59 -16.65 13.12
CA GLY A 160 -6.35 -17.28 11.81
C GLY A 160 -7.17 -18.57 11.59
N LEU A 161 -7.25 -19.47 12.56
CA LEU A 161 -8.07 -20.69 12.48
C LEU A 161 -9.53 -20.47 12.89
N PRO A 162 -9.84 -19.74 14.00
CA PRO A 162 -11.22 -19.42 14.34
C PRO A 162 -11.92 -18.50 13.32
N ALA A 163 -11.18 -17.64 12.61
CA ALA A 163 -11.79 -16.75 11.60
C ALA A 163 -12.40 -17.52 10.44
N ALA A 164 -11.76 -18.60 9.97
CA ALA A 164 -12.34 -19.44 8.92
C ALA A 164 -13.64 -20.13 9.41
N GLY A 165 -13.69 -20.59 10.64
CA GLY A 165 -14.87 -21.14 11.28
C GLY A 165 -15.95 -20.09 11.51
N ALA A 166 -15.60 -18.90 11.97
CA ALA A 166 -16.52 -17.79 12.20
C ALA A 166 -17.13 -17.26 10.89
N VAL A 167 -16.35 -17.20 9.81
CA VAL A 167 -16.85 -16.84 8.47
C VAL A 167 -17.81 -17.91 7.94
N GLY A 168 -17.49 -19.20 8.13
CA GLY A 168 -18.40 -20.30 7.77
C GLY A 168 -19.71 -20.24 8.53
N TRP A 169 -19.67 -20.02 9.84
CA TRP A 169 -20.85 -19.87 10.69
C TRP A 169 -21.66 -18.61 10.36
N ALA A 170 -20.97 -17.48 10.10
CA ALA A 170 -21.61 -16.22 9.71
C ALA A 170 -22.37 -16.33 8.37
N ARG A 171 -21.85 -17.13 7.43
CA ARG A 171 -22.53 -17.46 6.16
C ARG A 171 -23.84 -18.22 6.41
N LEU A 172 -23.78 -19.24 7.25
CA LEU A 172 -24.94 -20.07 7.56
C LEU A 172 -26.04 -19.30 8.33
N THR A 173 -25.67 -18.24 9.03
CA THR A 173 -26.56 -17.47 9.90
C THR A 173 -26.94 -16.09 9.37
N GLY A 174 -26.45 -15.70 8.18
CA GLY A 174 -26.68 -14.36 7.60
C GLY A 174 -25.99 -13.21 8.36
N ARG A 175 -25.01 -13.50 9.23
CA ARG A 175 -24.30 -12.53 10.07
C ARG A 175 -22.96 -12.06 9.49
N GLU A 176 -22.80 -12.09 8.17
CA GLU A 176 -21.55 -11.74 7.47
C GLU A 176 -21.03 -10.35 7.82
N ALA A 177 -21.92 -9.35 7.94
CA ALA A 177 -21.53 -7.98 8.31
C ALA A 177 -20.97 -7.89 9.75
N ALA A 178 -21.48 -8.72 10.68
CA ALA A 178 -20.96 -8.76 12.04
C ALA A 178 -19.59 -9.43 12.10
N ALA A 179 -19.40 -10.52 11.34
CA ALA A 179 -18.10 -11.18 11.21
C ALA A 179 -17.05 -10.25 10.55
N ALA A 180 -17.42 -9.52 9.50
CA ALA A 180 -16.55 -8.56 8.84
C ALA A 180 -16.11 -7.44 9.81
N ARG A 181 -17.05 -6.85 10.58
CA ARG A 181 -16.71 -5.84 11.62
C ARG A 181 -15.82 -6.41 12.71
N TRP A 182 -16.00 -7.66 13.08
CA TRP A 182 -15.15 -8.31 14.08
C TRP A 182 -13.73 -8.51 13.54
N ILE A 183 -13.57 -9.01 12.31
CA ILE A 183 -12.28 -9.15 11.62
C ILE A 183 -11.59 -7.78 11.50
N GLN A 184 -12.31 -6.74 11.08
CA GLN A 184 -11.78 -5.38 10.99
C GLN A 184 -11.21 -4.88 12.32
N ARG A 185 -11.95 -5.09 13.43
CA ARG A 185 -11.47 -4.70 14.77
C ARG A 185 -10.20 -5.44 15.17
N LEU A 186 -10.04 -6.69 14.73
CA LEU A 186 -8.87 -7.51 15.01
C LEU A 186 -7.66 -7.15 14.12
N THR A 187 -7.92 -6.82 12.86
CA THR A 187 -6.87 -6.41 11.91
C THR A 187 -6.53 -4.93 12.02
N GLY A 188 -7.26 -4.13 12.81
CA GLY A 188 -7.01 -2.70 12.99
C GLY A 188 -6.92 -1.93 11.69
N THR A 189 -7.73 -2.29 10.67
CA THR A 189 -7.70 -1.64 9.37
C THR A 189 -8.61 -0.43 9.34
N HIS A 190 -8.07 0.69 8.90
CA HIS A 190 -8.79 1.93 8.63
C HIS A 190 -8.46 2.41 7.23
N GLU A 191 -9.45 2.78 6.44
CA GLU A 191 -9.22 3.26 5.09
C GLU A 191 -10.31 4.22 4.61
N VAL A 192 -9.95 5.07 3.66
CA VAL A 192 -10.86 5.94 2.92
C VAL A 192 -10.48 5.91 1.44
N VAL A 193 -11.51 5.90 0.57
CA VAL A 193 -11.32 6.09 -0.87
C VAL A 193 -11.06 7.57 -1.12
N LEU A 194 -10.04 7.86 -1.91
CA LEU A 194 -9.65 9.21 -2.29
C LEU A 194 -10.37 9.62 -3.56
N GLY A 195 -10.87 10.85 -3.59
CA GLY A 195 -11.46 11.45 -4.78
C GLY A 195 -10.45 12.17 -5.69
N ALA A 196 -9.18 12.20 -5.30
CA ALA A 196 -8.14 12.84 -6.09
C ALA A 196 -7.88 12.05 -7.39
N GLU A 197 -7.81 12.76 -8.53
CA GLU A 197 -7.49 12.18 -9.83
C GLU A 197 -5.99 11.87 -9.91
N LEU A 198 -5.63 10.59 -9.79
CA LEU A 198 -4.23 10.19 -9.70
C LEU A 198 -3.38 10.52 -10.95
N THR A 199 -3.99 10.87 -12.07
CA THR A 199 -3.26 11.33 -13.27
C THR A 199 -2.75 12.78 -13.16
N GLU A 200 -3.25 13.54 -12.19
CA GLU A 200 -2.79 14.89 -11.89
C GLU A 200 -1.79 14.89 -10.73
N TRP A 201 -0.95 15.93 -10.67
CA TRP A 201 -0.04 16.11 -9.57
C TRP A 201 -0.78 16.54 -8.30
N HIS A 202 -0.66 15.72 -7.26
CA HIS A 202 -1.19 16.01 -5.92
C HIS A 202 -0.09 15.92 -4.87
N GLU A 203 -0.25 16.71 -3.80
CA GLU A 203 0.57 16.62 -2.60
C GLU A 203 -0.10 15.73 -1.57
N TYR A 204 0.53 14.62 -1.25
CA TYR A 204 0.09 13.66 -0.25
C TYR A 204 0.90 13.83 1.01
N ALA A 205 0.24 13.97 2.16
CA ALA A 205 0.91 14.02 3.44
C ALA A 205 0.36 12.97 4.39
N LEU A 206 1.25 12.40 5.19
CA LEU A 206 0.96 11.43 6.23
C LEU A 206 1.69 11.84 7.51
N GLU A 207 0.95 12.08 8.58
CA GLU A 207 1.50 12.21 9.92
C GLU A 207 1.24 10.92 10.68
N TRP A 208 2.31 10.21 11.04
CA TRP A 208 2.22 8.94 11.75
C TRP A 208 2.72 9.13 13.18
N ARG A 209 1.78 9.11 14.14
CA ARG A 209 2.01 9.17 15.58
C ARG A 209 1.72 7.82 16.24
N ALA A 210 2.01 7.70 17.52
CA ALA A 210 1.78 6.44 18.25
C ALA A 210 0.28 6.15 18.45
N GLU A 211 -0.54 7.19 18.57
CA GLU A 211 -1.97 7.11 18.90
C GLU A 211 -2.86 7.18 17.66
N GLU A 212 -2.39 7.87 16.62
CA GLU A 212 -3.16 8.07 15.39
C GLU A 212 -2.25 8.30 14.17
N ALA A 213 -2.78 7.99 13.00
CA ALA A 213 -2.23 8.40 11.72
C ALA A 213 -3.22 9.31 11.00
N ARG A 214 -2.75 10.43 10.48
CA ARG A 214 -3.54 11.41 9.72
C ARG A 214 -3.03 11.51 8.31
N PHE A 215 -3.94 11.61 7.35
CA PHE A 215 -3.64 11.69 5.92
C PHE A 215 -4.28 12.91 5.31
N TRP A 216 -3.53 13.59 4.45
CA TRP A 216 -4.00 14.76 3.69
C TRP A 216 -3.72 14.57 2.20
N VAL A 217 -4.58 15.15 1.38
CA VAL A 217 -4.36 15.36 -0.04
C VAL A 217 -4.57 16.83 -0.32
N ASP A 218 -3.59 17.50 -0.91
CA ASP A 218 -3.58 18.95 -1.19
C ASP A 218 -4.00 19.80 0.02
N GLY A 219 -3.44 19.47 1.18
CA GLY A 219 -3.74 20.13 2.44
C GLY A 219 -5.09 19.77 3.08
N THR A 220 -5.95 19.01 2.41
CA THR A 220 -7.24 18.57 2.95
C THR A 220 -7.09 17.28 3.73
N LEU A 221 -7.51 17.26 5.00
CA LEU A 221 -7.53 16.05 5.84
C LEU A 221 -8.56 15.06 5.30
N VAL A 222 -8.12 13.86 4.90
CA VAL A 222 -8.97 12.83 4.30
C VAL A 222 -9.21 11.62 5.22
N LEU A 223 -8.27 11.32 6.13
CA LEU A 223 -8.41 10.22 7.08
C LEU A 223 -7.71 10.54 8.40
N THR A 224 -8.37 10.22 9.52
CA THR A 224 -7.74 10.05 10.82
C THR A 224 -7.99 8.61 11.28
N ALA A 225 -6.91 7.83 11.41
CA ALA A 225 -6.96 6.43 11.80
C ALA A 225 -6.38 6.26 13.20
N PRO A 226 -7.15 5.80 14.18
CA PRO A 226 -6.64 5.56 15.52
C PRO A 226 -5.77 4.29 15.57
N ASP A 227 -4.86 4.24 16.54
CA ASP A 227 -4.05 3.09 16.90
C ASP A 227 -3.32 2.44 15.71
N PRO A 228 -2.51 3.21 14.96
CA PRO A 228 -1.69 2.69 13.87
C PRO A 228 -0.56 1.80 14.41
N PRO A 229 0.12 1.01 13.54
CA PRO A 229 1.29 0.25 13.97
C PRO A 229 2.37 1.17 14.56
N ARG A 230 3.03 0.68 15.62
CA ARG A 230 4.12 1.42 16.28
C ARG A 230 5.50 1.16 15.65
N GLY A 231 5.52 0.46 14.52
CA GLY A 231 6.73 0.12 13.78
C GLY A 231 7.65 -0.86 14.50
N PRO A 232 8.86 -1.09 13.99
CA PRO A 232 9.46 -0.34 12.89
C PRO A 232 8.90 -0.74 11.52
N LEU A 233 8.76 0.23 10.62
CA LEU A 233 8.38 0.03 9.23
C LEU A 233 9.44 0.62 8.30
N GLY A 234 9.46 0.21 7.02
CA GLY A 234 10.28 0.77 5.97
C GLY A 234 9.46 1.58 4.99
N PHE A 235 10.05 2.59 4.38
CA PHE A 235 9.43 3.31 3.29
C PHE A 235 9.49 2.46 2.01
N VAL A 236 8.44 2.51 1.22
CA VAL A 236 8.33 1.92 -0.10
C VAL A 236 7.51 2.81 -1.01
N ALA A 237 7.93 2.92 -2.27
CA ALA A 237 7.08 3.38 -3.36
C ALA A 237 7.18 2.36 -4.49
N TRP A 238 6.03 1.98 -5.08
CA TRP A 238 5.98 0.89 -6.04
C TRP A 238 4.84 1.03 -7.06
N ILE A 239 5.00 0.33 -8.16
CA ILE A 239 3.95 -0.08 -9.08
C ILE A 239 4.20 -1.52 -9.49
N ASP A 240 3.20 -2.39 -9.37
CA ASP A 240 3.30 -3.80 -9.75
C ASP A 240 2.03 -4.28 -10.46
N ASN A 241 2.12 -5.44 -11.12
CA ASN A 241 1.00 -6.04 -11.82
C ASN A 241 0.23 -7.08 -10.99
N GLN A 242 0.38 -7.09 -9.67
CA GLN A 242 -0.33 -8.04 -8.82
C GLN A 242 -1.78 -7.63 -8.56
N TYR A 243 -2.60 -8.64 -8.32
CA TYR A 243 -3.89 -8.46 -7.71
C TYR A 243 -4.07 -9.42 -6.53
N ALA A 244 -4.85 -8.99 -5.55
CA ALA A 244 -5.24 -9.80 -4.41
C ALA A 244 -6.75 -9.73 -4.21
N VAL A 245 -7.37 -10.90 -4.01
CA VAL A 245 -8.75 -11.01 -3.58
C VAL A 245 -8.75 -11.63 -2.20
N ALA A 246 -9.14 -10.85 -1.21
CA ALA A 246 -9.30 -11.30 0.17
C ALA A 246 -10.63 -10.76 0.71
N THR A 247 -11.69 -11.55 0.62
CA THR A 247 -13.02 -11.11 1.02
C THR A 247 -13.45 -11.72 2.33
N PRO A 248 -14.34 -11.05 3.10
CA PRO A 248 -14.94 -11.64 4.29
C PRO A 248 -15.69 -12.95 4.02
N ARG A 249 -16.01 -13.21 2.75
CA ARG A 249 -16.63 -14.47 2.29
C ARG A 249 -15.63 -15.60 2.10
N GLY A 250 -14.36 -15.42 2.49
CA GLY A 250 -13.33 -16.45 2.46
C GLY A 250 -12.76 -16.75 1.07
N ALA A 251 -12.98 -15.86 0.09
CA ALA A 251 -12.25 -15.95 -1.17
C ALA A 251 -10.82 -15.44 -0.95
N LEU A 252 -9.82 -16.27 -1.25
CA LEU A 252 -8.42 -15.89 -1.26
C LEU A 252 -7.85 -16.26 -2.63
N ARG A 253 -7.46 -15.26 -3.41
CA ARG A 253 -6.82 -15.44 -4.72
C ARG A 253 -5.75 -14.38 -4.90
N PHE A 254 -4.68 -14.77 -5.55
CA PHE A 254 -3.60 -13.89 -5.97
C PHE A 254 -3.24 -14.19 -7.42
N GLY A 255 -2.75 -13.21 -8.12
CA GLY A 255 -2.27 -13.38 -9.47
C GLY A 255 -1.67 -12.10 -10.01
N THR A 256 -1.38 -12.11 -11.30
CA THR A 256 -0.78 -11.00 -12.03
C THR A 256 -1.62 -10.65 -13.25
N LEU A 257 -1.64 -9.37 -13.61
CA LEU A 257 -2.39 -8.82 -14.73
C LEU A 257 -1.47 -8.52 -15.91
N ALA A 258 -2.05 -8.46 -17.09
CA ALA A 258 -1.40 -7.81 -18.23
C ALA A 258 -1.50 -6.29 -18.03
N SER A 259 -0.41 -5.58 -18.33
CA SER A 259 -0.44 -4.13 -18.43
C SER A 259 0.35 -3.66 -19.64
N GLY A 260 -0.01 -2.48 -20.14
CA GLY A 260 0.75 -1.76 -21.14
C GLY A 260 2.00 -1.11 -20.53
N ARG A 261 2.29 0.12 -20.99
CA ARG A 261 3.26 0.98 -20.30
C ARG A 261 2.52 1.83 -19.30
N GLU A 262 2.79 1.61 -18.04
CA GLU A 262 2.21 2.32 -16.91
C GLU A 262 3.31 2.82 -15.98
N TRP A 263 3.06 3.91 -15.25
CA TRP A 263 4.03 4.41 -14.29
C TRP A 263 3.35 5.17 -13.14
N LEU A 264 4.06 5.15 -12.01
CA LEU A 264 3.87 6.06 -10.88
C LEU A 264 5.07 7.02 -10.85
N ALA A 265 4.82 8.32 -10.82
CA ALA A 265 5.85 9.35 -10.76
C ALA A 265 5.86 10.04 -9.39
N LEU A 266 7.06 10.23 -8.86
CA LEU A 266 7.34 11.00 -7.65
C LEU A 266 8.18 12.22 -8.05
N ASP A 267 7.67 13.42 -7.80
CA ASP A 267 8.38 14.68 -8.04
C ASP A 267 9.38 14.93 -6.89
N TRP A 268 8.89 14.77 -5.67
CA TRP A 268 9.72 14.84 -4.48
C TRP A 268 9.13 14.01 -3.34
N LEU A 269 10.00 13.66 -2.39
CA LEU A 269 9.68 12.93 -1.16
C LEU A 269 10.40 13.57 0.03
N ARG A 270 9.67 13.78 1.12
CA ARG A 270 10.20 14.22 2.41
C ARG A 270 9.70 13.32 3.53
N ILE A 271 10.61 12.86 4.40
CA ILE A 271 10.27 12.14 5.63
C ILE A 271 10.99 12.84 6.77
N THR A 272 10.23 13.44 7.67
CA THR A 272 10.76 14.26 8.76
C THR A 272 10.30 13.69 10.10
N PRO A 273 11.21 13.32 11.01
CA PRO A 273 10.85 13.02 12.39
C PRO A 273 10.15 14.22 13.03
N LEU A 274 9.11 13.96 13.80
CA LEU A 274 8.40 14.98 14.59
C LEU A 274 8.88 14.94 16.04
N GLU A 275 8.68 16.03 16.73
CA GLU A 275 8.86 16.07 18.19
C GLU A 275 7.77 15.23 18.88
N SER A 276 8.17 14.58 19.98
CA SER A 276 7.32 13.67 20.78
C SER A 276 6.26 14.43 21.55
#